data_ccbf83bff541a88826092dff8428f012
#
_entry.id   ccbf83bff541a88826092dff8428f012
#
_cell.length_a   1.000
_cell.length_b   1.000
_cell.length_c   1.000
_cell.angle_alpha   90.00
_cell.angle_beta   90.00
_cell.angle_gamma   90.00
#
_symmetry.space_group_name_H-M   'P 1'
#
loop_
_entity.id
_entity.type
_entity.pdbx_description
1 polymer ?
#
loop_
_entity_poly.entity_id
_entity_poly.type
_entity_poly.pdbx_seq_one_letter_code
_entity_poly.pdbx_strand_id
1 'polypeptide(L)'
;VILLLIIGLLVMSVLALIAFIRYKWMRSKHQHHEEMNRMMALKMENVRNRFSPHFVFNVLNIFVSNLPKGVNVKPLQLLIQVLRAYLLSCDKMAVSLEEELQMVTSYSTLRHETNPFLPMPQFHVAKDVDMKLMLPSMIIQIPVENALKHAFVGMKETGDKPLLDVNIWVEDDMLRIDVTDNGCGVSGTVGKKKKNCAASTGTGLRILNSTIEMLNASNERKMFFKMQSNRGIPGEENAPKKGMHVSIGVP
;
A
#
# COMPACT_ATOMS: atom_id res chain seq x y z
N VAL A 1 -3.73 40.54 52.73
CA VAL A 1 -3.48 41.06 51.38
C VAL A 1 -2.11 40.56 50.87
N ILE A 2 -1.00 40.78 51.60
CA ILE A 2 0.36 40.41 51.17
C ILE A 2 0.48 38.89 50.91
N LEU A 3 -0.08 38.04 51.80
CA LEU A 3 -0.04 36.57 51.62
C LEU A 3 -0.78 36.13 50.36
N LEU A 4 -1.92 36.72 50.02
CA LEU A 4 -2.67 36.42 48.80
C LEU A 4 -1.89 36.81 47.53
N LEU A 5 -1.17 37.94 47.57
CA LEU A 5 -0.33 38.38 46.48
C LEU A 5 0.86 37.41 46.26
N ILE A 6 1.49 36.95 47.33
CA ILE A 6 2.59 35.97 47.25
C ILE A 6 2.09 34.64 46.66
N ILE A 7 0.94 34.13 47.11
CA ILE A 7 0.34 32.89 46.56
C ILE A 7 0.00 33.08 45.09
N GLY A 8 -0.59 34.21 44.68
CA GLY A 8 -0.90 34.51 43.30
C GLY A 8 0.36 34.52 42.41
N LEU A 9 1.45 35.12 42.88
CA LEU A 9 2.70 35.18 42.16
C LEU A 9 3.36 33.79 42.03
N LEU A 10 3.23 32.96 43.05
CA LEU A 10 3.74 31.58 43.06
C LEU A 10 2.94 30.70 42.09
N VAL A 11 1.62 30.81 42.04
CA VAL A 11 0.77 30.10 41.08
C VAL A 11 1.10 30.51 39.64
N MET A 12 1.27 31.83 39.37
CA MET A 12 1.64 32.30 38.04
C MET A 12 3.01 31.80 37.62
N SER A 13 4.00 31.73 38.53
CA SER A 13 5.33 31.18 38.20
C SER A 13 5.28 29.69 37.88
N VAL A 14 4.48 28.89 38.59
CA VAL A 14 4.27 27.48 38.32
C VAL A 14 3.57 27.26 36.96
N LEU A 15 2.54 28.04 36.66
CA LEU A 15 1.86 27.97 35.35
C LEU A 15 2.78 28.34 34.18
N ALA A 16 3.61 29.38 34.35
CA ALA A 16 4.60 29.78 33.39
C ALA A 16 5.65 28.66 33.14
N LEU A 17 6.10 28.00 34.23
CA LEU A 17 7.02 26.89 34.14
C LEU A 17 6.41 25.68 33.38
N ILE A 18 5.16 25.35 33.71
CA ILE A 18 4.44 24.26 33.01
C ILE A 18 4.29 24.58 31.52
N ALA A 19 3.89 25.83 31.19
CA ALA A 19 3.77 26.26 29.80
C ALA A 19 5.09 26.19 29.06
N PHE A 20 6.19 26.62 29.69
CA PHE A 20 7.55 26.53 29.12
C PHE A 20 7.99 25.08 28.89
N ILE A 21 7.74 24.19 29.84
CA ILE A 21 8.06 22.76 29.70
C ILE A 21 7.27 22.14 28.54
N ARG A 22 5.95 22.43 28.45
CA ARG A 22 5.10 21.96 27.35
C ARG A 22 5.55 22.50 26.00
N TYR A 23 5.90 23.78 25.92
CA TYR A 23 6.44 24.39 24.71
C TYR A 23 7.75 23.73 24.28
N LYS A 24 8.69 23.53 25.19
CA LYS A 24 9.98 22.87 24.93
C LYS A 24 9.78 21.42 24.46
N TRP A 25 8.85 20.68 25.09
CA TRP A 25 8.52 19.31 24.73
C TRP A 25 7.88 19.22 23.33
N MET A 26 6.94 20.12 23.01
CA MET A 26 6.30 20.21 21.70
C MET A 26 7.31 20.54 20.61
N ARG A 27 8.21 21.48 20.86
CA ARG A 27 9.29 21.86 19.93
C ARG A 27 10.29 20.73 19.68
N SER A 28 10.69 20.02 20.72
CA SER A 28 11.57 18.85 20.64
C SER A 28 10.93 17.71 19.83
N LYS A 29 9.62 17.48 20.04
CA LYS A 29 8.86 16.47 19.28
C LYS A 29 8.77 16.83 17.80
N HIS A 30 8.58 18.10 17.48
CA HIS A 30 8.52 18.59 16.10
C HIS A 30 9.88 18.44 15.38
N GLN A 31 10.96 18.80 16.03
CA GLN A 31 12.32 18.62 15.52
C GLN A 31 12.65 17.14 15.27
N HIS A 32 12.27 16.26 16.19
CA HIS A 32 12.50 14.83 16.02
C HIS A 32 11.72 14.24 14.83
N HIS A 33 10.49 14.72 14.57
CA HIS A 33 9.73 14.34 13.38
C HIS A 33 10.38 14.84 12.07
N GLU A 34 10.88 16.08 12.06
CA GLU A 34 11.57 16.62 10.88
C GLU A 34 12.87 15.86 10.58
N GLU A 35 13.66 15.54 11.61
CA GLU A 35 14.88 14.73 11.48
C GLU A 35 14.58 13.32 10.95
N MET A 36 13.51 12.68 11.48
CA MET A 36 13.08 11.36 11.03
C MET A 36 12.66 11.38 9.56
N ASN A 37 11.87 12.37 9.16
CA ASN A 37 11.44 12.56 7.77
C ASN A 37 12.63 12.83 6.84
N ARG A 38 13.59 13.64 7.28
CA ARG A 38 14.82 13.92 6.55
C ARG A 38 15.70 12.67 6.41
N MET A 39 15.82 11.88 7.47
CA MET A 39 16.55 10.59 7.43
C MET A 39 15.88 9.56 6.53
N MET A 40 14.55 9.50 6.50
CA MET A 40 13.81 8.64 5.57
C MET A 40 13.98 9.08 4.13
N ALA A 41 13.89 10.39 3.84
CA ALA A 41 14.15 10.93 2.51
C ALA A 41 15.58 10.59 2.02
N LEU A 42 16.59 10.77 2.87
CA LEU A 42 17.98 10.42 2.55
C LEU A 42 18.18 8.89 2.38
N LYS A 43 17.49 8.06 3.13
CA LYS A 43 17.53 6.60 2.94
C LYS A 43 16.89 6.20 1.62
N MET A 44 15.76 6.80 1.26
CA MET A 44 15.11 6.56 -0.04
C MET A 44 15.99 7.03 -1.20
N GLU A 45 16.63 8.19 -1.08
CA GLU A 45 17.56 8.71 -2.07
C GLU A 45 18.81 7.82 -2.25
N ASN A 46 19.34 7.26 -1.17
CA ASN A 46 20.46 6.30 -1.24
C ASN A 46 20.10 4.98 -1.90
N VAL A 47 18.88 4.47 -1.70
CA VAL A 47 18.39 3.26 -2.39
C VAL A 47 18.19 3.54 -3.88
N ARG A 48 17.67 4.71 -4.23
CA ARG A 48 17.48 5.18 -5.60
C ARG A 48 18.80 5.32 -6.37
N ASN A 49 19.83 5.89 -5.74
CA ASN A 49 21.11 6.20 -6.40
C ASN A 49 21.97 4.94 -6.67
N ARG A 50 21.67 3.81 -6.02
CA ARG A 50 22.42 2.56 -6.26
C ARG A 50 22.13 1.88 -7.59
N PHE A 51 20.96 2.15 -8.18
CA PHE A 51 20.61 1.64 -9.51
C PHE A 51 20.05 2.81 -10.33
N SER A 52 20.82 3.31 -11.30
CA SER A 52 20.27 4.24 -12.28
C SER A 52 19.14 3.54 -13.06
N PRO A 53 17.86 3.96 -12.90
CA PRO A 53 16.76 3.34 -13.63
C PRO A 53 17.00 3.34 -15.13
N HIS A 54 17.59 4.43 -15.64
CA HIS A 54 17.94 4.60 -17.04
C HIS A 54 18.93 3.53 -17.54
N PHE A 55 19.94 3.19 -16.73
CA PHE A 55 20.89 2.12 -17.10
C PHE A 55 20.20 0.76 -17.20
N VAL A 56 19.37 0.41 -16.20
CA VAL A 56 18.62 -0.86 -16.20
C VAL A 56 17.73 -0.97 -17.44
N PHE A 57 16.99 0.11 -17.78
CA PHE A 57 16.12 0.10 -18.97
C PHE A 57 16.91 0.01 -20.27
N ASN A 58 18.04 0.67 -20.37
CA ASN A 58 18.89 0.55 -21.56
C ASN A 58 19.41 -0.87 -21.75
N VAL A 59 19.88 -1.51 -20.69
CA VAL A 59 20.33 -2.91 -20.74
C VAL A 59 19.18 -3.84 -21.15
N LEU A 60 17.99 -3.68 -20.56
CA LEU A 60 16.82 -4.48 -20.90
C LEU A 60 16.37 -4.26 -22.35
N ASN A 61 16.35 -3.02 -22.85
CA ASN A 61 16.00 -2.71 -24.23
C ASN A 61 17.02 -3.30 -25.22
N ILE A 62 18.32 -3.22 -24.92
CA ILE A 62 19.37 -3.86 -25.74
C ILE A 62 19.17 -5.38 -25.75
N PHE A 63 18.86 -5.98 -24.61
CA PHE A 63 18.58 -7.40 -24.52
C PHE A 63 17.39 -7.81 -25.40
N VAL A 64 16.27 -7.06 -25.32
CA VAL A 64 15.08 -7.31 -26.16
C VAL A 64 15.40 -7.18 -27.64
N SER A 65 16.18 -6.17 -28.05
CA SER A 65 16.52 -5.93 -29.45
C SER A 65 17.44 -7.00 -30.04
N ASN A 66 18.20 -7.70 -29.21
CA ASN A 66 19.12 -8.76 -29.61
C ASN A 66 18.51 -10.18 -29.55
N LEU A 67 17.22 -10.29 -29.16
CA LEU A 67 16.56 -11.61 -29.16
C LEU A 67 16.37 -12.15 -30.61
N PRO A 68 16.49 -13.47 -30.82
CA PRO A 68 16.24 -14.09 -32.11
C PRO A 68 14.84 -13.75 -32.65
N LYS A 69 14.73 -13.58 -33.97
CA LYS A 69 13.42 -13.38 -34.64
C LYS A 69 12.51 -14.57 -34.36
N GLY A 70 11.27 -14.30 -33.97
CA GLY A 70 10.26 -15.31 -33.63
C GLY A 70 10.08 -15.59 -32.15
N VAL A 71 10.92 -15.03 -31.27
CA VAL A 71 10.67 -15.06 -29.81
C VAL A 71 9.55 -14.11 -29.47
N ASN A 72 8.58 -14.57 -28.64
CA ASN A 72 7.53 -13.70 -28.12
C ASN A 72 8.13 -12.72 -27.10
N VAL A 73 8.40 -11.49 -27.53
CA VAL A 73 8.98 -10.42 -26.70
C VAL A 73 7.94 -9.65 -25.87
N LYS A 74 6.64 -9.88 -26.11
CA LYS A 74 5.55 -9.13 -25.45
C LYS A 74 5.64 -9.16 -23.92
N PRO A 75 5.85 -10.31 -23.24
CA PRO A 75 5.98 -10.34 -21.78
C PRO A 75 7.18 -9.54 -21.27
N LEU A 76 8.28 -9.51 -22.01
CA LEU A 76 9.48 -8.77 -21.62
C LEU A 76 9.30 -7.26 -21.80
N GLN A 77 8.62 -6.84 -22.87
CA GLN A 77 8.24 -5.44 -23.06
C GLN A 77 7.30 -4.95 -21.96
N LEU A 78 6.31 -5.76 -21.58
CA LEU A 78 5.41 -5.48 -20.45
C LEU A 78 6.20 -5.38 -19.14
N LEU A 79 7.14 -6.26 -18.90
CA LEU A 79 8.02 -6.19 -17.72
C LEU A 79 8.78 -4.86 -17.66
N ILE A 80 9.36 -4.43 -18.78
CA ILE A 80 10.08 -3.14 -18.87
C ILE A 80 9.13 -1.97 -18.57
N GLN A 81 7.91 -1.99 -19.10
CA GLN A 81 6.90 -0.95 -18.85
C GLN A 81 6.50 -0.91 -17.36
N VAL A 82 6.23 -2.07 -16.77
CA VAL A 82 5.89 -2.18 -15.34
C VAL A 82 7.04 -1.70 -14.46
N LEU A 83 8.27 -2.11 -14.73
CA LEU A 83 9.45 -1.67 -13.99
C LEU A 83 9.64 -0.15 -14.09
N ARG A 84 9.42 0.42 -15.29
CA ARG A 84 9.52 1.88 -15.49
C ARG A 84 8.47 2.62 -14.67
N ALA A 85 7.20 2.20 -14.76
CA ALA A 85 6.11 2.78 -13.99
C ALA A 85 6.39 2.68 -12.49
N TYR A 86 6.83 1.51 -12.03
CA TYR A 86 7.17 1.25 -10.63
C TYR A 86 8.27 2.17 -10.11
N LEU A 87 9.38 2.29 -10.84
CA LEU A 87 10.51 3.13 -10.43
C LEU A 87 10.16 4.62 -10.43
N LEU A 88 9.31 5.07 -11.37
CA LEU A 88 8.81 6.45 -11.39
C LEU A 88 7.83 6.74 -10.25
N SER A 89 7.08 5.74 -9.80
CA SER A 89 6.13 5.89 -8.70
C SER A 89 6.78 5.76 -7.32
N CYS A 90 7.88 5.01 -7.20
CA CYS A 90 8.66 4.94 -5.96
C CYS A 90 9.23 6.30 -5.51
N ASP A 91 9.37 7.25 -6.45
CA ASP A 91 9.83 8.61 -6.17
C ASP A 91 8.70 9.53 -5.67
N LYS A 92 7.44 9.12 -5.85
CA LYS A 92 6.26 9.91 -5.46
C LYS A 92 5.71 9.38 -4.14
N MET A 93 5.52 10.26 -3.17
CA MET A 93 4.83 9.91 -1.92
C MET A 93 3.33 9.68 -2.15
N ALA A 94 2.77 10.38 -3.14
CA ALA A 94 1.38 10.26 -3.54
C ALA A 94 1.26 10.24 -5.07
N VAL A 95 0.27 9.51 -5.57
CA VAL A 95 -0.09 9.38 -6.98
C VAL A 95 -1.60 9.57 -7.12
N SER A 96 -2.09 9.91 -8.31
CA SER A 96 -3.54 9.95 -8.54
C SER A 96 -4.12 8.53 -8.53
N LEU A 97 -5.42 8.42 -8.20
CA LEU A 97 -6.14 7.13 -8.28
C LEU A 97 -6.01 6.53 -9.69
N GLU A 98 -6.09 7.36 -10.73
CA GLU A 98 -5.92 6.92 -12.12
C GLU A 98 -4.54 6.30 -12.36
N GLU A 99 -3.46 6.97 -11.91
CA GLU A 99 -2.09 6.44 -12.01
C GLU A 99 -1.94 5.11 -11.26
N GLU A 100 -2.52 5.01 -10.05
CA GLU A 100 -2.49 3.79 -9.24
C GLU A 100 -3.20 2.63 -9.93
N LEU A 101 -4.42 2.85 -10.45
CA LEU A 101 -5.17 1.82 -11.18
C LEU A 101 -4.48 1.40 -12.48
N GLN A 102 -3.87 2.33 -13.19
CA GLN A 102 -3.09 2.02 -14.40
C GLN A 102 -1.88 1.13 -14.08
N MET A 103 -1.19 1.39 -12.97
CA MET A 103 -0.07 0.59 -12.51
C MET A 103 -0.52 -0.82 -12.12
N VAL A 104 -1.60 -0.94 -11.33
CA VAL A 104 -2.20 -2.22 -10.94
C VAL A 104 -2.60 -3.04 -12.18
N THR A 105 -3.24 -2.39 -13.16
CA THR A 105 -3.64 -3.03 -14.42
C THR A 105 -2.43 -3.55 -15.19
N SER A 106 -1.39 -2.73 -15.35
CA SER A 106 -0.16 -3.10 -16.07
C SER A 106 0.55 -4.29 -15.41
N TYR A 107 0.67 -4.26 -14.08
CA TYR A 107 1.24 -5.37 -13.31
C TYR A 107 0.41 -6.66 -13.45
N SER A 108 -0.91 -6.54 -13.33
CA SER A 108 -1.82 -7.70 -13.43
C SER A 108 -1.81 -8.31 -14.83
N THR A 109 -1.73 -7.48 -15.88
CA THR A 109 -1.56 -7.93 -17.27
C THR A 109 -0.27 -8.73 -17.44
N LEU A 110 0.85 -8.24 -16.92
CA LEU A 110 2.11 -8.97 -16.94
C LEU A 110 1.99 -10.33 -16.23
N ARG A 111 1.33 -10.36 -15.09
CA ARG A 111 1.11 -11.59 -14.31
C ARG A 111 0.21 -12.59 -15.05
N HIS A 112 -0.85 -12.11 -15.69
CA HIS A 112 -1.76 -12.93 -16.48
C HIS A 112 -1.08 -13.48 -17.74
N GLU A 113 -0.31 -12.67 -18.47
CA GLU A 113 0.43 -13.10 -19.67
C GLU A 113 1.50 -14.17 -19.33
N THR A 114 2.11 -14.09 -18.15
CA THR A 114 3.07 -15.09 -17.69
C THR A 114 2.43 -16.33 -17.06
N ASN A 115 1.23 -16.19 -16.52
CA ASN A 115 0.44 -17.27 -15.94
C ASN A 115 -1.06 -17.02 -16.19
N PRO A 116 -1.64 -17.52 -17.30
CA PRO A 116 -3.04 -17.29 -17.66
C PRO A 116 -4.07 -17.82 -16.67
N PHE A 117 -3.67 -18.62 -15.69
CA PHE A 117 -4.55 -19.05 -14.61
C PHE A 117 -4.85 -17.91 -13.62
N LEU A 118 -3.94 -16.93 -13.47
CA LEU A 118 -4.16 -15.80 -12.57
C LEU A 118 -5.26 -14.87 -13.13
N PRO A 119 -6.18 -14.38 -12.28
CA PRO A 119 -7.25 -13.52 -12.75
C PRO A 119 -6.73 -12.12 -13.07
N MET A 120 -7.39 -11.45 -13.99
CA MET A 120 -7.33 -9.99 -14.09
C MET A 120 -8.23 -9.39 -13.02
N PRO A 121 -7.78 -8.35 -12.27
CA PRO A 121 -8.63 -7.66 -11.32
C PRO A 121 -9.86 -7.05 -12.02
N GLN A 122 -11.03 -7.19 -11.41
CA GLN A 122 -12.25 -6.50 -11.83
C GLN A 122 -12.38 -5.21 -11.02
N PHE A 123 -12.35 -4.06 -11.71
CA PHE A 123 -12.45 -2.76 -11.06
C PHE A 123 -13.88 -2.26 -11.11
N HIS A 124 -14.45 -1.96 -9.95
CA HIS A 124 -15.77 -1.36 -9.77
C HIS A 124 -15.61 0.01 -9.11
N VAL A 125 -15.53 1.06 -9.93
CA VAL A 125 -15.36 2.43 -9.46
C VAL A 125 -16.71 3.15 -9.53
N ALA A 126 -17.17 3.70 -8.42
CA ALA A 126 -18.40 4.48 -8.36
C ALA A 126 -18.24 5.78 -9.16
N LYS A 127 -19.34 6.27 -9.74
CA LYS A 127 -19.33 7.42 -10.68
C LYS A 127 -18.95 8.75 -10.04
N ASP A 128 -19.10 8.85 -8.74
CA ASP A 128 -18.81 10.03 -7.92
C ASP A 128 -17.36 10.09 -7.44
N VAL A 129 -16.56 9.07 -7.75
CA VAL A 129 -15.14 9.02 -7.36
C VAL A 129 -14.31 9.91 -8.29
N ASP A 130 -13.56 10.84 -7.72
CA ASP A 130 -12.58 11.64 -8.46
C ASP A 130 -11.30 10.83 -8.74
N MET A 131 -11.07 10.52 -10.01
CA MET A 131 -9.88 9.78 -10.47
C MET A 131 -8.56 10.55 -10.26
N LYS A 132 -8.61 11.86 -10.04
CA LYS A 132 -7.45 12.72 -9.74
C LYS A 132 -7.12 12.79 -8.26
N LEU A 133 -7.93 12.18 -7.39
CA LEU A 133 -7.67 12.14 -5.96
C LEU A 133 -6.29 11.53 -5.70
N MET A 134 -5.50 12.25 -4.89
CA MET A 134 -4.13 11.85 -4.56
C MET A 134 -4.13 10.82 -3.43
N LEU A 135 -3.52 9.68 -3.68
CA LEU A 135 -3.42 8.54 -2.77
C LEU A 135 -1.95 8.25 -2.44
N PRO A 136 -1.65 7.69 -1.27
CA PRO A 136 -0.33 7.12 -1.03
C PRO A 136 0.02 6.12 -2.12
N SER A 137 1.22 6.24 -2.67
CA SER A 137 1.69 5.33 -3.72
C SER A 137 1.65 3.88 -3.26
N MET A 138 1.23 2.97 -4.14
CA MET A 138 1.15 1.52 -3.93
C MET A 138 0.07 1.04 -2.95
N ILE A 139 -0.89 1.88 -2.58
CA ILE A 139 -1.92 1.53 -1.60
C ILE A 139 -2.87 0.44 -2.12
N ILE A 140 -3.17 0.43 -3.41
CA ILE A 140 -3.98 -0.61 -4.09
C ILE A 140 -3.06 -1.71 -4.64
N GLN A 141 -1.91 -1.32 -5.15
CA GLN A 141 -0.99 -2.26 -5.78
C GLN A 141 -0.51 -3.34 -4.82
N ILE A 142 -0.11 -3.00 -3.58
CA ILE A 142 0.39 -3.98 -2.61
C ILE A 142 -0.64 -5.07 -2.29
N PRO A 143 -1.91 -4.78 -1.98
CA PRO A 143 -2.95 -5.79 -1.80
C PRO A 143 -3.18 -6.68 -3.03
N VAL A 144 -3.29 -6.08 -4.22
CA VAL A 144 -3.48 -6.82 -5.47
C VAL A 144 -2.27 -7.70 -5.79
N GLU A 145 -1.06 -7.19 -5.62
CA GLU A 145 0.17 -7.96 -5.79
C GLU A 145 0.22 -9.17 -4.84
N ASN A 146 -0.15 -8.97 -3.58
CA ASN A 146 -0.22 -10.05 -2.59
C ASN A 146 -1.25 -11.12 -2.98
N ALA A 147 -2.43 -10.73 -3.46
CA ALA A 147 -3.44 -11.65 -3.96
C ALA A 147 -2.89 -12.46 -5.15
N LEU A 148 -2.34 -11.82 -6.17
CA LEU A 148 -1.79 -12.48 -7.36
C LEU A 148 -0.58 -13.38 -7.06
N LYS A 149 0.17 -13.11 -6.00
CA LYS A 149 1.32 -13.92 -5.58
C LYS A 149 0.93 -15.12 -4.72
N HIS A 150 -0.07 -14.95 -3.85
CA HIS A 150 -0.27 -15.88 -2.74
C HIS A 150 -1.66 -16.50 -2.69
N ALA A 151 -2.72 -15.78 -3.09
CA ALA A 151 -4.08 -16.23 -2.88
C ALA A 151 -4.44 -17.47 -3.71
N PHE A 152 -3.97 -17.55 -4.94
CA PHE A 152 -4.41 -18.55 -5.93
C PHE A 152 -3.52 -19.79 -6.02
N VAL A 153 -2.55 -19.91 -5.11
CA VAL A 153 -1.66 -21.08 -5.08
C VAL A 153 -2.47 -22.34 -4.72
N GLY A 154 -2.39 -23.37 -5.57
CA GLY A 154 -3.12 -24.63 -5.38
C GLY A 154 -4.57 -24.62 -5.87
N MET A 155 -5.14 -23.49 -6.29
CA MET A 155 -6.53 -23.45 -6.80
C MET A 155 -6.70 -24.16 -8.15
N LYS A 156 -5.64 -24.20 -8.94
CA LYS A 156 -5.65 -24.94 -10.22
C LYS A 156 -5.97 -26.44 -10.04
N GLU A 157 -5.56 -26.99 -8.92
CA GLU A 157 -5.77 -28.40 -8.56
C GLU A 157 -7.20 -28.68 -8.07
N THR A 158 -7.90 -27.67 -7.52
CA THR A 158 -9.28 -27.79 -7.03
C THR A 158 -10.33 -27.53 -8.10
N GLY A 159 -9.94 -26.98 -9.26
CA GLY A 159 -10.86 -26.60 -10.33
C GLY A 159 -11.63 -25.30 -10.07
N ASP A 160 -11.36 -24.63 -8.97
CA ASP A 160 -11.99 -23.34 -8.63
C ASP A 160 -11.49 -22.23 -9.56
N LYS A 161 -12.39 -21.35 -10.01
CA LYS A 161 -12.04 -20.19 -10.80
C LYS A 161 -11.52 -19.07 -9.89
N PRO A 162 -10.29 -18.56 -10.11
CA PRO A 162 -9.77 -17.46 -9.31
C PRO A 162 -10.49 -16.15 -9.63
N LEU A 163 -10.84 -15.38 -8.60
CA LEU A 163 -11.50 -14.09 -8.69
C LEU A 163 -10.74 -13.07 -7.83
N LEU A 164 -10.65 -11.85 -8.36
CA LEU A 164 -10.02 -10.71 -7.69
C LEU A 164 -10.80 -9.45 -8.04
N ASP A 165 -11.46 -8.87 -7.06
CA ASP A 165 -12.32 -7.70 -7.19
C ASP A 165 -11.72 -6.51 -6.45
N VAL A 166 -11.81 -5.33 -7.06
CA VAL A 166 -11.39 -4.05 -6.47
C VAL A 166 -12.58 -3.09 -6.57
N ASN A 167 -13.19 -2.81 -5.42
CA ASN A 167 -14.33 -1.91 -5.32
C ASN A 167 -13.87 -0.57 -4.76
N ILE A 168 -14.29 0.55 -5.37
CA ILE A 168 -13.88 1.90 -4.98
C ILE A 168 -15.11 2.80 -4.99
N TRP A 169 -15.40 3.43 -3.84
CA TRP A 169 -16.54 4.34 -3.67
C TRP A 169 -16.22 5.41 -2.61
N VAL A 170 -17.06 6.42 -2.51
CA VAL A 170 -16.97 7.44 -1.45
C VAL A 170 -18.05 7.16 -0.41
N GLU A 171 -17.69 7.19 0.86
CA GLU A 171 -18.58 7.02 2.00
C GLU A 171 -18.08 7.89 3.17
N ASP A 172 -18.96 8.72 3.75
CA ASP A 172 -18.63 9.63 4.88
C ASP A 172 -17.42 10.54 4.60
N ASP A 173 -17.37 11.14 3.41
CA ASP A 173 -16.23 11.94 2.92
C ASP A 173 -14.88 11.20 2.95
N MET A 174 -14.91 9.89 2.84
CA MET A 174 -13.71 9.06 2.72
C MET A 174 -13.78 8.23 1.45
N LEU A 175 -12.67 8.14 0.74
CA LEU A 175 -12.52 7.15 -0.31
C LEU A 175 -12.37 5.77 0.33
N ARG A 176 -13.26 4.86 -0.02
CA ARG A 176 -13.23 3.45 0.37
C ARG A 176 -12.68 2.62 -0.77
N ILE A 177 -11.75 1.74 -0.45
CA ILE A 177 -11.15 0.82 -1.41
C ILE A 177 -11.15 -0.56 -0.79
N ASP A 178 -11.85 -1.50 -1.41
CA ASP A 178 -11.88 -2.88 -0.99
C ASP A 178 -11.24 -3.77 -2.07
N VAL A 179 -10.28 -4.58 -1.65
CA VAL A 179 -9.65 -5.59 -2.50
C VAL A 179 -10.00 -6.95 -1.95
N THR A 180 -10.73 -7.74 -2.73
CA THR A 180 -11.26 -9.04 -2.32
C THR A 180 -10.81 -10.14 -3.26
N ASP A 181 -10.24 -11.22 -2.72
CA ASP A 181 -9.94 -12.43 -3.46
C ASP A 181 -10.70 -13.63 -2.91
N ASN A 182 -10.88 -14.67 -3.73
CA ASN A 182 -11.47 -15.96 -3.34
C ASN A 182 -10.43 -17.05 -3.08
N GLY A 183 -9.18 -16.68 -2.84
CA GLY A 183 -8.06 -17.60 -2.70
C GLY A 183 -8.02 -18.39 -1.39
N CYS A 184 -6.83 -18.84 -1.00
CA CYS A 184 -6.66 -19.71 0.18
C CYS A 184 -6.88 -19.01 1.52
N GLY A 185 -6.90 -17.67 1.56
CA GLY A 185 -7.00 -16.88 2.78
C GLY A 185 -5.78 -17.01 3.70
N VAL A 186 -5.80 -16.33 4.84
CA VAL A 186 -4.83 -16.58 5.91
C VAL A 186 -5.22 -17.82 6.66
N SER A 187 -4.44 -18.90 6.52
CA SER A 187 -4.63 -20.10 7.35
C SER A 187 -4.25 -19.76 8.79
N GLY A 188 -5.23 -19.39 9.58
CA GLY A 188 -5.12 -19.28 11.04
C GLY A 188 -4.95 -20.64 11.68
N THR A 189 -3.82 -21.31 11.49
CA THR A 189 -3.39 -22.48 12.26
C THR A 189 -1.90 -22.36 12.55
N VAL A 190 -1.64 -21.83 13.71
CA VAL A 190 -0.41 -22.15 14.45
C VAL A 190 -0.34 -23.69 14.52
N GLY A 191 0.60 -24.31 13.78
CA GLY A 191 0.95 -25.69 14.04
C GLY A 191 1.02 -26.70 12.89
N LYS A 192 0.56 -26.39 11.67
CA LYS A 192 0.81 -27.28 10.52
C LYS A 192 1.29 -26.47 9.32
N LYS A 193 2.58 -26.58 9.00
CA LYS A 193 3.17 -26.12 7.73
C LYS A 193 2.40 -26.74 6.57
N LYS A 194 1.37 -26.06 6.03
CA LYS A 194 0.90 -26.35 4.68
C LYS A 194 1.95 -25.84 3.72
N LYS A 195 2.65 -26.79 3.09
CA LYS A 195 3.78 -26.61 2.16
C LYS A 195 3.48 -25.75 0.92
N ASN A 196 2.26 -25.25 0.72
CA ASN A 196 1.79 -24.71 -0.56
C ASN A 196 1.39 -23.22 -0.54
N CYS A 197 1.34 -22.53 0.60
CA CYS A 197 1.23 -21.06 0.56
C CYS A 197 2.64 -20.48 0.63
N ALA A 198 3.10 -19.86 -0.44
CA ALA A 198 4.40 -19.20 -0.48
C ALA A 198 4.50 -18.20 0.68
N ALA A 199 5.56 -18.31 1.47
CA ALA A 199 5.78 -17.41 2.60
C ALA A 199 5.91 -15.98 2.06
N SER A 200 4.92 -15.14 2.34
CA SER A 200 5.03 -13.70 2.11
C SER A 200 6.19 -13.18 2.96
N THR A 201 7.10 -12.43 2.38
CA THR A 201 8.16 -11.74 3.12
C THR A 201 7.60 -10.66 4.04
N GLY A 202 6.30 -10.33 3.91
CA GLY A 202 5.62 -9.31 4.69
C GLY A 202 6.13 -7.87 4.46
N THR A 203 7.11 -7.70 3.59
CA THR A 203 7.79 -6.42 3.36
C THR A 203 6.83 -5.37 2.79
N GLY A 204 6.00 -5.72 1.80
CA GLY A 204 5.05 -4.79 1.18
C GLY A 204 4.02 -4.26 2.18
N LEU A 205 3.39 -5.16 2.95
CA LEU A 205 2.42 -4.77 3.99
C LEU A 205 3.05 -3.95 5.12
N ARG A 206 4.31 -4.24 5.48
CA ARG A 206 5.05 -3.43 6.47
C ARG A 206 5.31 -2.02 5.96
N ILE A 207 5.71 -1.87 4.70
CA ILE A 207 5.92 -0.56 4.07
C ILE A 207 4.60 0.21 4.06
N LEU A 208 3.50 -0.42 3.62
CA LEU A 208 2.18 0.19 3.57
C LEU A 208 1.73 0.67 4.96
N ASN A 209 1.81 -0.18 5.98
CA ASN A 209 1.45 0.19 7.34
C ASN A 209 2.30 1.36 7.86
N SER A 210 3.62 1.33 7.66
CA SER A 210 4.50 2.43 8.06
C SER A 210 4.17 3.74 7.35
N THR A 211 3.80 3.68 6.07
CA THR A 211 3.37 4.86 5.30
C THR A 211 2.06 5.42 5.86
N ILE A 212 1.08 4.57 6.14
CA ILE A 212 -0.20 4.99 6.74
C ILE A 212 0.00 5.58 8.13
N GLU A 213 0.83 4.97 8.97
CA GLU A 213 1.16 5.51 10.31
C GLU A 213 1.82 6.89 10.21
N MET A 214 2.76 7.07 9.28
CA MET A 214 3.43 8.35 9.06
C MET A 214 2.44 9.43 8.59
N LEU A 215 1.56 9.12 7.63
CA LEU A 215 0.54 10.05 7.15
C LEU A 215 -0.49 10.37 8.23
N ASN A 216 -0.87 9.38 9.04
CA ASN A 216 -1.77 9.57 10.17
C ASN A 216 -1.18 10.40 11.30
N ALA A 217 0.15 10.50 11.41
CA ALA A 217 0.78 11.34 12.44
C ALA A 217 0.56 12.83 12.19
N SER A 218 0.41 13.25 10.91
CA SER A 218 0.24 14.66 10.51
C SER A 218 -1.19 15.04 10.11
N ASN A 219 -2.07 14.09 9.85
CA ASN A 219 -3.43 14.35 9.38
C ASN A 219 -4.45 14.30 10.53
N GLU A 220 -5.42 15.23 10.51
CA GLU A 220 -6.55 15.23 11.46
C GLU A 220 -7.48 14.03 11.24
N ARG A 221 -7.85 13.77 9.99
CA ARG A 221 -8.61 12.58 9.58
C ARG A 221 -7.67 11.43 9.34
N LYS A 222 -7.96 10.27 9.91
CA LYS A 222 -7.09 9.10 9.89
C LYS A 222 -7.45 8.17 8.74
N MET A 223 -6.43 7.77 7.99
CA MET A 223 -6.52 6.62 7.09
C MET A 223 -6.62 5.33 7.91
N PHE A 224 -7.29 4.33 7.38
CA PHE A 224 -7.22 2.99 7.95
C PHE A 224 -6.88 1.95 6.88
N PHE A 225 -6.30 0.86 7.36
CA PHE A 225 -6.03 -0.34 6.60
C PHE A 225 -6.41 -1.55 7.45
N LYS A 226 -7.32 -2.37 6.95
CA LYS A 226 -7.78 -3.59 7.62
C LYS A 226 -7.64 -4.76 6.66
N MET A 227 -7.17 -5.89 7.16
CA MET A 227 -7.06 -7.12 6.41
C MET A 227 -7.70 -8.24 7.20
N GLN A 228 -8.65 -8.94 6.61
CA GLN A 228 -9.38 -10.04 7.26
C GLN A 228 -9.63 -11.18 6.28
N SER A 229 -9.80 -12.38 6.82
CA SER A 229 -10.28 -13.49 6.02
C SER A 229 -11.75 -13.30 5.69
N ASN A 230 -12.19 -13.66 4.47
CA ASN A 230 -13.60 -13.58 4.04
C ASN A 230 -14.56 -14.44 4.88
N ARG A 231 -14.05 -15.29 5.75
CA ARG A 231 -14.86 -16.01 6.73
C ARG A 231 -15.36 -15.03 7.78
N GLY A 232 -16.62 -14.58 7.62
CA GLY A 232 -17.33 -13.81 8.64
C GLY A 232 -17.41 -12.31 8.41
N ILE A 233 -17.47 -11.85 7.15
CA ILE A 233 -17.92 -10.48 6.86
C ILE A 233 -19.42 -10.41 7.17
N PRO A 234 -19.86 -9.70 8.22
CA PRO A 234 -21.27 -9.60 8.55
C PRO A 234 -22.01 -8.86 7.44
N GLY A 235 -23.07 -9.44 6.89
CA GLY A 235 -23.98 -8.79 5.94
C GLY A 235 -23.72 -9.08 4.46
N GLU A 236 -22.65 -9.78 4.09
CA GLU A 236 -22.39 -10.21 2.71
C GLU A 236 -22.64 -11.71 2.54
N GLU A 237 -23.89 -12.11 2.31
CA GLU A 237 -24.25 -13.52 2.03
C GLU A 237 -23.60 -14.08 0.76
N ASN A 238 -23.19 -13.21 -0.18
CA ASN A 238 -22.56 -13.56 -1.46
C ASN A 238 -21.03 -13.45 -1.45
N ALA A 239 -20.39 -13.05 -0.35
CA ALA A 239 -18.95 -13.00 -0.27
C ALA A 239 -18.32 -14.39 -0.44
N PRO A 240 -17.19 -14.53 -1.16
CA PRO A 240 -16.52 -15.82 -1.28
C PRO A 240 -16.21 -16.38 0.10
N LYS A 241 -16.64 -17.61 0.37
CA LYS A 241 -16.46 -18.27 1.68
C LYS A 241 -15.01 -18.51 2.08
N LYS A 242 -14.08 -18.27 1.16
CA LYS A 242 -12.61 -18.35 1.32
C LYS A 242 -11.99 -17.11 0.68
N GLY A 243 -10.78 -16.76 1.10
CA GLY A 243 -10.02 -15.66 0.53
C GLY A 243 -9.71 -14.58 1.56
N MET A 244 -9.24 -13.46 1.05
CA MET A 244 -8.89 -12.27 1.83
C MET A 244 -9.74 -11.08 1.39
N HIS A 245 -10.04 -10.25 2.35
CA HIS A 245 -10.65 -8.94 2.17
C HIS A 245 -9.73 -7.90 2.79
N VAL A 246 -9.32 -6.94 1.99
CA VAL A 246 -8.51 -5.79 2.41
C VAL A 246 -9.36 -4.55 2.23
N SER A 247 -9.62 -3.83 3.30
CA SER A 247 -10.40 -2.59 3.31
C SER A 247 -9.50 -1.41 3.71
N ILE A 248 -9.56 -0.36 2.91
CA ILE A 248 -8.75 0.85 3.03
C ILE A 248 -9.68 2.06 3.03
N GLY A 249 -9.45 2.99 3.95
CA GLY A 249 -10.12 4.29 3.95
C GLY A 249 -9.11 5.42 3.86
N VAL A 250 -9.32 6.32 2.90
CA VAL A 250 -8.50 7.52 2.68
C VAL A 250 -9.40 8.74 2.82
N PRO A 251 -9.09 9.70 3.72
CA PRO A 251 -9.90 10.90 3.94
C PRO A 251 -9.78 11.89 2.79
#